data_0488679762cce6519e8d8b2a8e12e116
#
_entry.id   0488679762cce6519e8d8b2a8e12e116
#
_cell.length_a   1.000
_cell.length_b   1.000
_cell.length_c   1.000
_cell.angle_alpha   90.00
_cell.angle_beta   90.00
_cell.angle_gamma   90.00
#
_symmetry.space_group_name_H-M   'P 1'
#
loop_
_entity.id
_entity.type
_entity.pdbx_description
1 polymer ?
#
loop_
_entity_poly.entity_id
_entity_poly.type
_entity_poly.pdbx_seq_one_letter_code
_entity_poly.pdbx_strand_id
1 'polypeptide(L)'
;MAAKMDIRVFHECNGMHKHSYPQILSPIGRAMEIRIGDEEYTVSEKALCFIPADTLHECSFCGQLLVINLHDYILHEQNTVLLNYPLVISLQGRLLQLVGLIQEELHQEPNSRSIHYLYSYLYSKLMENCAVPSIRYINEHYDMPITVSQLAEMENYSVTYYNGWFKQITGVSPSLYLRHLRISKAKELLEVTDHDIIDIAIMVGYSSNSTFTRAFHDVTDMSPNAYRKSCAQKIS
;
A
#
# COMPACT_ATOMS: atom_id res chain seq x y z
N MET A 1 0.60 -19.02 13.08
CA MET A 1 1.79 -19.28 12.23
C MET A 1 2.61 -18.01 12.19
N ALA A 2 3.92 -18.05 12.37
CA ALA A 2 4.76 -16.87 12.21
C ALA A 2 4.75 -16.47 10.72
N ALA A 3 4.48 -15.20 10.43
CA ALA A 3 4.51 -14.68 9.06
C ALA A 3 5.88 -14.96 8.44
N LYS A 4 5.89 -15.54 7.24
CA LYS A 4 7.13 -15.83 6.52
C LYS A 4 7.60 -14.54 5.86
N MET A 5 8.67 -13.99 6.36
CA MET A 5 9.31 -12.79 5.87
C MET A 5 10.71 -13.16 5.38
N ASP A 6 11.11 -12.64 4.26
CA ASP A 6 12.45 -12.80 3.70
C ASP A 6 13.11 -11.42 3.62
N ILE A 7 14.22 -11.26 4.34
CA ILE A 7 14.99 -10.01 4.39
C ILE A 7 16.37 -10.31 3.82
N ARG A 8 16.76 -9.56 2.79
CA ARG A 8 18.05 -9.75 2.09
C ARG A 8 18.69 -8.42 1.73
N VAL A 9 20.01 -8.47 1.54
CA VAL A 9 20.78 -7.40 0.93
C VAL A 9 21.15 -7.82 -0.49
N PHE A 10 20.81 -6.99 -1.48
CA PHE A 10 21.13 -7.19 -2.88
C PHE A 10 22.25 -6.25 -3.32
N HIS A 11 23.05 -6.71 -4.28
CA HIS A 11 24.18 -5.97 -4.86
C HIS A 11 23.99 -5.70 -6.36
N GLU A 12 22.96 -6.29 -6.97
CA GLU A 12 22.69 -6.22 -8.41
C GLU A 12 21.19 -6.00 -8.67
N CYS A 13 20.89 -5.37 -9.78
CA CYS A 13 19.52 -5.15 -10.26
C CYS A 13 19.04 -6.32 -11.12
N ASN A 14 17.77 -6.67 -11.01
CA ASN A 14 17.13 -7.76 -11.77
C ASN A 14 16.22 -7.18 -12.86
N GLY A 15 16.57 -6.22 -13.64
CA GLY A 15 15.72 -5.70 -14.71
C GLY A 15 14.23 -5.54 -14.34
N MET A 16 13.37 -5.34 -15.32
CA MET A 16 11.92 -5.17 -15.10
C MET A 16 11.25 -6.49 -14.69
N HIS A 17 10.60 -6.52 -13.50
CA HIS A 17 9.96 -7.71 -12.95
C HIS A 17 8.80 -7.35 -12.00
N LYS A 18 8.08 -8.36 -11.50
CA LYS A 18 7.04 -8.24 -10.48
C LYS A 18 7.02 -9.46 -9.56
N HIS A 19 6.43 -9.28 -8.37
CA HIS A 19 6.26 -10.34 -7.37
C HIS A 19 4.80 -10.44 -6.95
N SER A 20 4.36 -11.64 -6.56
CA SER A 20 3.02 -11.88 -5.99
C SER A 20 2.89 -11.41 -4.54
N TYR A 21 3.89 -10.77 -3.97
CA TYR A 21 3.95 -10.26 -2.61
C TYR A 21 4.47 -8.83 -2.60
N PRO A 22 4.08 -8.02 -1.61
CA PRO A 22 4.62 -6.66 -1.46
C PRO A 22 6.09 -6.67 -1.03
N GLN A 23 6.80 -5.58 -1.34
CA GLN A 23 8.19 -5.37 -0.94
C GLN A 23 8.39 -4.01 -0.28
N ILE A 24 9.37 -3.96 0.64
CA ILE A 24 9.96 -2.71 1.11
C ILE A 24 11.41 -2.70 0.67
N LEU A 25 11.81 -1.61 0.02
CA LEU A 25 13.17 -1.37 -0.45
C LEU A 25 13.79 -0.20 0.31
N SER A 26 15.05 -0.36 0.75
CA SER A 26 15.84 0.70 1.37
C SER A 26 17.24 0.69 0.81
N PRO A 27 17.67 1.71 0.06
CA PRO A 27 19.03 1.79 -0.42
C PRO A 27 20.01 2.04 0.73
N ILE A 28 21.20 1.43 0.65
CA ILE A 28 22.26 1.54 1.66
C ILE A 28 23.43 2.34 1.06
N GLY A 29 23.70 3.48 1.66
CA GLY A 29 24.85 4.33 1.34
C GLY A 29 24.69 5.27 0.15
N ARG A 30 23.82 4.97 -0.82
CA ARG A 30 23.52 5.84 -1.98
C ARG A 30 22.05 5.73 -2.38
N ALA A 31 21.51 6.80 -2.96
CA ALA A 31 20.17 6.79 -3.54
C ALA A 31 20.06 5.74 -4.66
N MET A 32 18.84 5.21 -4.84
CA MET A 32 18.47 4.39 -5.97
C MET A 32 17.42 5.08 -6.83
N GLU A 33 17.42 4.77 -8.12
CA GLU A 33 16.32 5.07 -9.02
C GLU A 33 15.42 3.84 -9.13
N ILE A 34 14.13 4.06 -9.13
CA ILE A 34 13.15 2.99 -9.31
C ILE A 34 12.08 3.44 -10.29
N ARG A 35 11.80 2.60 -11.29
CA ARG A 35 10.67 2.76 -12.20
C ARG A 35 9.56 1.79 -11.77
N ILE A 36 8.35 2.33 -11.60
CA ILE A 36 7.17 1.57 -11.19
C ILE A 36 6.06 1.89 -12.17
N GLY A 37 5.71 0.93 -13.04
CA GLY A 37 4.88 1.20 -14.19
C GLY A 37 5.55 2.22 -15.12
N ASP A 38 4.87 3.35 -15.37
CA ASP A 38 5.37 4.45 -16.21
C ASP A 38 6.00 5.60 -15.42
N GLU A 39 6.09 5.49 -14.08
CA GLU A 39 6.61 6.55 -13.21
C GLU A 39 8.00 6.21 -12.67
N GLU A 40 8.87 7.23 -12.58
CA GLU A 40 10.22 7.10 -12.04
C GLU A 40 10.34 7.85 -10.70
N TYR A 41 11.02 7.22 -9.74
CA TYR A 41 11.23 7.76 -8.40
C TYR A 41 12.69 7.64 -8.02
N THR A 42 13.20 8.69 -7.35
CA THR A 42 14.48 8.65 -6.65
C THR A 42 14.25 8.36 -5.18
N VAL A 43 14.81 7.27 -4.68
CA VAL A 43 14.72 6.87 -3.27
C VAL A 43 16.07 7.12 -2.62
N SER A 44 16.14 8.08 -1.70
CA SER A 44 17.36 8.42 -0.97
C SER A 44 17.71 7.34 0.07
N GLU A 45 18.95 7.35 0.56
CA GLU A 45 19.40 6.48 1.67
C GLU A 45 18.66 6.72 3.01
N LYS A 46 17.87 7.80 3.08
CA LYS A 46 17.00 8.14 4.21
C LYS A 46 15.52 7.95 3.88
N ALA A 47 15.22 7.04 2.95
CA ALA A 47 13.85 6.74 2.57
C ALA A 47 13.66 5.23 2.39
N LEU A 48 12.40 4.81 2.49
CA LEU A 48 11.92 3.50 2.11
C LEU A 48 11.02 3.63 0.89
N CYS A 49 11.09 2.67 -0.02
CA CYS A 49 10.10 2.51 -1.09
C CYS A 49 9.27 1.26 -0.81
N PHE A 50 7.96 1.42 -0.72
CA PHE A 50 7.02 0.32 -0.68
C PHE A 50 6.51 0.02 -2.09
N ILE A 51 6.53 -1.25 -2.48
CA ILE A 51 6.03 -1.74 -3.77
C ILE A 51 4.90 -2.73 -3.49
N PRO A 52 3.68 -2.49 -3.98
CA PRO A 52 2.57 -3.43 -3.86
C PRO A 52 2.84 -4.75 -4.58
N ALA A 53 2.10 -5.81 -4.18
CA ALA A 53 2.10 -7.08 -4.92
C ALA A 53 1.68 -6.86 -6.39
N ASP A 54 2.16 -7.72 -7.27
CA ASP A 54 1.87 -7.74 -8.72
C ASP A 54 2.18 -6.44 -9.48
N THR A 55 2.97 -5.55 -8.88
CA THR A 55 3.39 -4.28 -9.47
C THR A 55 4.68 -4.43 -10.26
N LEU A 56 4.63 -4.09 -11.55
CA LEU A 56 5.79 -4.13 -12.44
C LEU A 56 6.77 -3.01 -12.08
N HIS A 57 8.01 -3.37 -11.79
CA HIS A 57 9.03 -2.41 -11.37
C HIS A 57 10.45 -2.84 -11.78
N GLU A 58 11.34 -1.85 -11.82
CA GLU A 58 12.77 -2.01 -12.08
C GLU A 58 13.56 -1.05 -11.20
N CYS A 59 14.56 -1.56 -10.49
CA CYS A 59 15.45 -0.76 -9.65
C CYS A 59 16.81 -0.58 -10.32
N SER A 60 17.36 0.62 -10.24
CA SER A 60 18.75 0.91 -10.59
C SER A 60 19.45 1.51 -9.38
N PHE A 61 20.48 0.84 -8.87
CA PHE A 61 21.24 1.29 -7.72
C PHE A 61 22.73 0.93 -7.85
N CYS A 62 23.54 1.69 -7.13
CA CYS A 62 24.98 1.44 -7.04
C CYS A 62 25.35 1.29 -5.57
N GLY A 63 25.65 0.06 -5.14
CA GLY A 63 25.94 -0.26 -3.74
C GLY A 63 25.11 -1.42 -3.22
N GLN A 64 24.44 -1.23 -2.11
CA GLN A 64 23.62 -2.27 -1.47
C GLN A 64 22.16 -1.83 -1.36
N LEU A 65 21.26 -2.78 -1.48
CA LEU A 65 19.82 -2.57 -1.35
C LEU A 65 19.27 -3.56 -0.32
N LEU A 66 18.72 -3.03 0.77
CA LEU A 66 17.92 -3.80 1.71
C LEU A 66 16.56 -4.07 1.09
N VAL A 67 16.22 -5.34 0.96
CA VAL A 67 14.93 -5.79 0.42
C VAL A 67 14.20 -6.62 1.47
N ILE A 68 12.96 -6.28 1.75
CA ILE A 68 12.10 -6.98 2.69
C ILE A 68 10.88 -7.48 1.94
N ASN A 69 10.76 -8.79 1.75
CA ASN A 69 9.66 -9.45 1.09
C ASN A 69 8.59 -9.85 2.10
N LEU A 70 7.34 -9.47 1.85
CA LEU A 70 6.20 -9.64 2.76
C LEU A 70 5.30 -10.80 2.30
N HIS A 71 5.82 -12.04 2.33
CA HIS A 71 5.15 -13.21 1.73
C HIS A 71 3.81 -13.59 2.39
N ASP A 72 3.74 -13.60 3.72
CA ASP A 72 2.58 -14.08 4.48
C ASP A 72 2.16 -13.04 5.54
N TYR A 73 2.48 -11.78 5.28
CA TYR A 73 2.07 -10.74 6.20
C TYR A 73 0.57 -10.57 6.07
N ILE A 74 -0.17 -11.03 7.08
CA ILE A 74 -1.56 -10.65 7.27
C ILE A 74 -1.52 -9.15 7.56
N LEU A 75 -1.65 -8.39 6.50
CA LEU A 75 -1.86 -6.96 6.57
C LEU A 75 -3.14 -6.82 7.39
N HIS A 76 -3.05 -6.29 8.60
CA HIS A 76 -4.24 -5.97 9.37
C HIS A 76 -5.20 -5.23 8.45
N GLU A 77 -6.43 -5.71 8.36
CA GLU A 77 -7.46 -5.29 7.39
C GLU A 77 -7.62 -3.78 7.23
N GLN A 78 -7.25 -3.02 8.26
CA GLN A 78 -7.30 -1.56 8.29
C GLN A 78 -6.22 -0.85 7.45
N ASN A 79 -5.14 -1.53 7.06
CA ASN A 79 -3.99 -0.92 6.37
C ASN A 79 -3.83 -1.37 4.91
N THR A 80 -4.70 -2.25 4.41
CA THR A 80 -4.59 -2.90 3.09
C THR A 80 -4.59 -1.91 1.92
N VAL A 81 -5.18 -0.75 2.07
CA VAL A 81 -5.35 0.21 0.96
C VAL A 81 -4.10 1.05 0.71
N LEU A 82 -3.37 1.42 1.76
CA LEU A 82 -2.05 2.08 1.60
C LEU A 82 -1.06 1.18 0.84
N LEU A 83 -1.26 -0.12 0.93
CA LEU A 83 -0.40 -1.14 0.35
C LEU A 83 -0.78 -1.54 -1.09
N ASN A 84 -1.74 -0.88 -1.70
CA ASN A 84 -2.10 -1.07 -3.11
C ASN A 84 -1.41 -0.06 -4.05
N TYR A 85 -0.65 0.88 -3.50
CA TYR A 85 0.06 1.89 -4.27
C TYR A 85 1.52 1.98 -3.87
N PRO A 86 2.44 2.25 -4.81
CA PRO A 86 3.83 2.53 -4.50
C PRO A 86 3.92 3.76 -3.59
N LEU A 87 4.80 3.70 -2.61
CA LEU A 87 4.96 4.79 -1.65
C LEU A 87 6.43 4.97 -1.29
N VAL A 88 6.94 6.19 -1.47
CA VAL A 88 8.27 6.58 -0.99
C VAL A 88 8.12 7.34 0.32
N ILE A 89 8.70 6.79 1.39
CA ILE A 89 8.57 7.31 2.77
C ILE A 89 9.92 7.82 3.22
N SER A 90 10.01 9.11 3.51
CA SER A 90 11.21 9.70 4.13
C SER A 90 11.34 9.28 5.59
N LEU A 91 12.52 8.79 5.96
CA LEU A 91 12.83 8.34 7.31
C LEU A 91 13.49 9.47 8.10
N GLN A 92 13.02 9.69 9.32
CA GLN A 92 13.60 10.67 10.24
C GLN A 92 13.66 10.10 11.67
N GLY A 93 14.54 10.66 12.48
CA GLY A 93 14.64 10.35 13.89
C GLY A 93 14.75 8.84 14.17
N ARG A 94 13.84 8.30 14.97
CA ARG A 94 13.87 6.90 15.43
C ARG A 94 13.71 5.88 14.31
N LEU A 95 12.95 6.19 13.27
CA LEU A 95 12.75 5.27 12.13
C LEU A 95 14.03 5.10 11.33
N LEU A 96 14.76 6.19 11.10
CA LEU A 96 16.07 6.13 10.42
C LEU A 96 17.08 5.31 11.24
N GLN A 97 17.12 5.52 12.57
CA GLN A 97 17.98 4.74 13.47
C GLN A 97 17.61 3.25 13.46
N LEU A 98 16.32 2.93 13.44
CA LEU A 98 15.84 1.56 13.42
C LEU A 98 16.21 0.83 12.12
N VAL A 99 16.08 1.50 10.97
CA VAL A 99 16.53 0.92 9.68
C VAL A 99 18.03 0.69 9.69
N GLY A 100 18.82 1.64 10.22
CA GLY A 100 20.26 1.45 10.41
C GLY A 100 20.59 0.23 11.29
N LEU A 101 19.87 0.05 12.40
CA LEU A 101 20.04 -1.12 13.28
C LEU A 101 19.70 -2.43 12.56
N ILE A 102 18.64 -2.47 11.74
CA ILE A 102 18.31 -3.65 10.93
C ILE A 102 19.44 -3.96 9.93
N GLN A 103 20.00 -2.94 9.29
CA GLN A 103 21.10 -3.09 8.35
C GLN A 103 22.37 -3.61 9.04
N GLU A 104 22.68 -3.10 10.23
CA GLU A 104 23.83 -3.53 11.03
C GLU A 104 23.66 -4.98 11.49
N GLU A 105 22.50 -5.36 12.02
CA GLU A 105 22.20 -6.73 12.45
C GLU A 105 22.30 -7.71 11.28
N LEU A 106 21.76 -7.36 10.10
CA LEU A 106 21.91 -8.16 8.88
C LEU A 106 23.36 -8.38 8.46
N HIS A 107 24.20 -7.38 8.66
CA HIS A 107 25.62 -7.47 8.33
C HIS A 107 26.37 -8.38 9.30
N GLN A 108 26.04 -8.32 10.59
CA GLN A 108 26.69 -9.11 11.64
C GLN A 108 26.16 -10.55 11.71
N GLU A 109 24.85 -10.72 11.68
CA GLU A 109 24.16 -12.00 11.85
C GLU A 109 22.95 -12.13 10.91
N PRO A 110 23.15 -12.48 9.62
CA PRO A 110 22.09 -12.48 8.59
C PRO A 110 20.87 -13.35 8.92
N ASN A 111 21.01 -14.34 9.80
CA ASN A 111 19.94 -15.26 10.21
C ASN A 111 19.41 -14.96 11.63
N SER A 112 19.72 -13.81 12.19
CA SER A 112 19.27 -13.41 13.52
C SER A 112 17.76 -13.34 13.61
N ARG A 113 17.19 -13.94 14.66
CA ARG A 113 15.76 -13.81 14.97
C ARG A 113 15.37 -12.38 15.37
N SER A 114 16.33 -11.61 15.86
CA SER A 114 16.15 -10.22 16.27
C SER A 114 15.69 -9.34 15.11
N ILE A 115 16.13 -9.63 13.89
CA ILE A 115 15.72 -8.91 12.66
C ILE A 115 14.20 -8.93 12.49
N HIS A 116 13.55 -10.06 12.74
CA HIS A 116 12.10 -10.17 12.63
C HIS A 116 11.34 -9.26 13.63
N TYR A 117 11.86 -9.13 14.86
CA TYR A 117 11.27 -8.23 15.86
C TYR A 117 11.51 -6.78 15.53
N LEU A 118 12.73 -6.42 15.11
CA LEU A 118 13.06 -5.06 14.67
C LEU A 118 12.20 -4.64 13.49
N TYR A 119 12.03 -5.53 12.52
CA TYR A 119 11.17 -5.29 11.38
C TYR A 119 9.70 -5.17 11.76
N SER A 120 9.16 -6.05 12.61
CA SER A 120 7.78 -5.96 13.07
C SER A 120 7.50 -4.63 13.76
N TYR A 121 8.46 -4.13 14.53
CA TYR A 121 8.39 -2.80 15.13
C TYR A 121 8.47 -1.69 14.08
N LEU A 122 9.40 -1.80 13.11
CA LEU A 122 9.49 -0.85 11.98
C LEU A 122 8.16 -0.78 11.21
N TYR A 123 7.60 -1.93 10.87
CA TYR A 123 6.33 -2.02 10.15
C TYR A 123 5.19 -1.35 10.94
N SER A 124 5.06 -1.67 12.23
CA SER A 124 4.08 -1.02 13.10
C SER A 124 4.23 0.50 13.10
N LYS A 125 5.46 1.01 13.21
CA LYS A 125 5.73 2.44 13.21
C LYS A 125 5.56 3.11 11.85
N LEU A 126 5.85 2.41 10.76
CA LEU A 126 5.54 2.90 9.42
C LEU A 126 4.03 3.04 9.24
N MET A 127 3.25 2.06 9.67
CA MET A 127 1.79 2.11 9.61
C MET A 127 1.20 3.24 10.48
N GLU A 128 1.77 3.49 11.67
CA GLU A 128 1.39 4.63 12.52
C GLU A 128 1.75 5.98 11.87
N ASN A 129 2.92 6.10 11.23
CA ASN A 129 3.44 7.35 10.64
C ASN A 129 3.01 7.58 9.18
N CYS A 130 2.65 6.53 8.45
CA CYS A 130 1.98 6.65 7.14
C CYS A 130 0.54 7.15 7.28
N ALA A 131 0.08 7.40 8.48
CA ALA A 131 -1.18 8.05 8.75
C ALA A 131 -1.10 9.56 8.48
N VAL A 132 -0.90 9.93 7.21
CA VAL A 132 -1.37 11.22 6.72
C VAL A 132 -2.80 11.37 7.25
N PRO A 133 -3.10 12.40 8.05
CA PRO A 133 -4.40 12.52 8.70
C PRO A 133 -5.57 12.31 7.76
N SER A 134 -5.51 12.88 6.56
CA SER A 134 -6.56 12.71 5.53
C SER A 134 -6.65 11.29 4.98
N ILE A 135 -5.54 10.58 4.82
CA ILE A 135 -5.54 9.18 4.37
C ILE A 135 -6.11 8.27 5.46
N ARG A 136 -5.70 8.48 6.70
CA ARG A 136 -6.28 7.76 7.85
C ARG A 136 -7.78 7.99 7.94
N TYR A 137 -8.22 9.24 7.81
CA TYR A 137 -9.64 9.58 7.82
C TYR A 137 -10.42 8.88 6.70
N ILE A 138 -9.87 8.83 5.48
CA ILE A 138 -10.50 8.08 4.37
C ILE A 138 -10.64 6.60 4.73
N ASN A 139 -9.60 6.00 5.30
CA ASN A 139 -9.59 4.57 5.63
C ASN A 139 -10.58 4.20 6.75
N GLU A 140 -10.73 5.09 7.73
CA GLU A 140 -11.62 4.89 8.88
C GLU A 140 -13.09 5.22 8.56
N HIS A 141 -13.36 6.07 7.54
CA HIS A 141 -14.68 6.65 7.27
C HIS A 141 -15.09 6.51 5.80
N TYR A 142 -14.54 5.52 5.08
CA TYR A 142 -14.78 5.33 3.64
C TYR A 142 -16.27 5.17 3.29
N ASP A 143 -17.08 4.65 4.20
CA ASP A 143 -18.52 4.45 4.10
C ASP A 143 -19.32 5.75 4.24
N MET A 144 -18.68 6.83 4.71
CA MET A 144 -19.30 8.14 4.92
C MET A 144 -19.12 9.07 3.72
N PRO A 145 -19.94 10.13 3.59
CA PRO A 145 -19.70 11.19 2.62
C PRO A 145 -18.40 11.94 2.92
N ILE A 146 -17.40 11.79 2.06
CA ILE A 146 -16.10 12.48 2.17
C ILE A 146 -15.94 13.43 0.98
N THR A 147 -15.55 14.67 1.27
CA THR A 147 -15.23 15.67 0.24
C THR A 147 -13.74 15.97 0.20
N VAL A 148 -13.21 16.27 -0.98
CA VAL A 148 -11.81 16.67 -1.14
C VAL A 148 -11.49 17.94 -0.35
N SER A 149 -12.47 18.83 -0.17
CA SER A 149 -12.31 20.04 0.63
C SER A 149 -12.04 19.74 2.09
N GLN A 150 -12.79 18.82 2.70
CA GLN A 150 -12.56 18.37 4.08
C GLN A 150 -11.16 17.76 4.25
N LEU A 151 -10.75 16.92 3.29
CA LEU A 151 -9.42 16.29 3.34
C LEU A 151 -8.29 17.31 3.20
N ALA A 152 -8.46 18.31 2.33
CA ALA A 152 -7.49 19.39 2.15
C ALA A 152 -7.38 20.26 3.41
N GLU A 153 -8.49 20.57 4.07
CA GLU A 153 -8.54 21.31 5.32
C GLU A 153 -7.81 20.57 6.46
N MET A 154 -7.95 19.25 6.55
CA MET A 154 -7.24 18.41 7.54
C MET A 154 -5.72 18.52 7.41
N GLU A 155 -5.21 18.74 6.19
CA GLU A 155 -3.76 18.91 5.92
C GLU A 155 -3.34 20.40 5.88
N ASN A 156 -4.25 21.33 6.15
CA ASN A 156 -4.02 22.77 6.03
C ASN A 156 -3.59 23.20 4.62
N TYR A 157 -4.13 22.56 3.58
CA TYR A 157 -3.84 22.85 2.17
C TYR A 157 -5.06 23.44 1.44
N SER A 158 -4.80 24.19 0.38
CA SER A 158 -5.85 24.49 -0.61
C SER A 158 -6.22 23.20 -1.36
N VAL A 159 -7.47 23.10 -1.85
CA VAL A 159 -7.95 21.92 -2.61
C VAL A 159 -7.08 21.63 -3.82
N THR A 160 -6.62 22.67 -4.52
CA THR A 160 -5.75 22.53 -5.71
C THR A 160 -4.39 21.93 -5.33
N TYR A 161 -3.75 22.46 -4.30
CA TYR A 161 -2.46 21.94 -3.81
C TYR A 161 -2.62 20.51 -3.28
N TYR A 162 -3.65 20.26 -2.48
CA TYR A 162 -3.94 18.96 -1.89
C TYR A 162 -4.09 17.86 -2.95
N ASN A 163 -4.83 18.11 -4.03
CA ASN A 163 -4.97 17.13 -5.12
C ASN A 163 -3.63 16.72 -5.74
N GLY A 164 -2.75 17.68 -6.01
CA GLY A 164 -1.41 17.41 -6.56
C GLY A 164 -0.53 16.67 -5.57
N TRP A 165 -0.47 17.18 -4.33
CA TRP A 165 0.29 16.57 -3.25
C TRP A 165 -0.19 15.15 -2.92
N PHE A 166 -1.51 14.93 -2.79
CA PHE A 166 -2.09 13.61 -2.52
C PHE A 166 -1.76 12.63 -3.65
N LYS A 167 -1.86 13.08 -4.92
CA LYS A 167 -1.47 12.26 -6.07
C LYS A 167 0.02 11.92 -6.06
N GLN A 168 0.87 12.84 -5.64
CA GLN A 168 2.31 12.61 -5.53
C GLN A 168 2.64 11.52 -4.49
N ILE A 169 1.93 11.48 -3.35
CA ILE A 169 2.21 10.52 -2.28
C ILE A 169 1.47 9.19 -2.43
N THR A 170 0.35 9.15 -3.17
CA THR A 170 -0.48 7.94 -3.31
C THR A 170 -0.54 7.39 -4.74
N GLY A 171 0.02 8.11 -5.71
CA GLY A 171 -0.07 7.78 -7.14
C GLY A 171 -1.41 8.15 -7.79
N VAL A 172 -2.46 8.42 -7.02
CA VAL A 172 -3.83 8.67 -7.52
C VAL A 172 -4.49 9.87 -6.86
N SER A 173 -5.55 10.40 -7.48
CA SER A 173 -6.32 11.47 -6.85
C SER A 173 -7.10 10.97 -5.61
N PRO A 174 -7.43 11.87 -4.64
CA PRO A 174 -8.20 11.50 -3.45
C PRO A 174 -9.52 10.80 -3.76
N SER A 175 -10.25 11.28 -4.77
CA SER A 175 -11.53 10.68 -5.17
C SER A 175 -11.37 9.28 -5.77
N LEU A 176 -10.28 9.05 -6.53
CA LEU A 176 -9.97 7.74 -7.10
C LEU A 176 -9.51 6.78 -6.00
N TYR A 177 -8.70 7.25 -5.05
CA TYR A 177 -8.29 6.50 -3.89
C TYR A 177 -9.49 6.00 -3.08
N LEU A 178 -10.43 6.89 -2.71
CA LEU A 178 -11.66 6.53 -2.00
C LEU A 178 -12.52 5.54 -2.80
N ARG A 179 -12.61 5.72 -4.13
CA ARG A 179 -13.33 4.77 -4.99
C ARG A 179 -12.72 3.37 -4.92
N HIS A 180 -11.41 3.26 -5.07
CA HIS A 180 -10.72 1.96 -5.02
C HIS A 180 -10.89 1.29 -3.65
N LEU A 181 -10.78 2.05 -2.55
CA LEU A 181 -11.01 1.55 -1.21
C LEU A 181 -12.41 0.96 -1.05
N ARG A 182 -13.44 1.72 -1.45
CA ARG A 182 -14.83 1.26 -1.40
C ARG A 182 -15.07 -0.02 -2.21
N ILE A 183 -14.46 -0.10 -3.40
CA ILE A 183 -14.58 -1.31 -4.23
C ILE A 183 -13.83 -2.48 -3.64
N SER A 184 -12.67 -2.27 -3.02
CA SER A 184 -11.95 -3.30 -2.28
C SER A 184 -12.80 -3.87 -1.15
N LYS A 185 -13.40 -2.99 -0.33
CA LYS A 185 -14.32 -3.40 0.75
C LYS A 185 -15.57 -4.10 0.24
N ALA A 186 -16.10 -3.67 -0.90
CA ALA A 186 -17.21 -4.35 -1.55
C ALA A 186 -16.84 -5.78 -2.01
N LYS A 187 -15.63 -6.00 -2.54
CA LYS A 187 -15.15 -7.34 -2.90
C LYS A 187 -15.12 -8.26 -1.69
N GLU A 188 -14.54 -7.79 -0.58
CA GLU A 188 -14.51 -8.55 0.69
C GLU A 188 -15.92 -8.97 1.12
N LEU A 189 -16.89 -8.03 1.12
CA LEU A 189 -18.28 -8.34 1.46
C LEU A 189 -18.95 -9.31 0.46
N LEU A 190 -18.67 -9.17 -0.83
CA LEU A 190 -19.19 -10.07 -1.86
C LEU A 190 -18.68 -11.50 -1.75
N GLU A 191 -17.47 -11.67 -1.20
CA GLU A 191 -16.82 -12.98 -1.01
C GLU A 191 -17.30 -13.70 0.25
N VAL A 192 -17.55 -12.95 1.34
CA VAL A 192 -17.79 -13.54 2.67
C VAL A 192 -19.25 -13.45 3.14
N THR A 193 -20.12 -12.73 2.41
CA THR A 193 -21.51 -12.52 2.81
C THR A 193 -22.51 -12.76 1.67
N ASP A 194 -23.77 -13.06 2.06
CA ASP A 194 -24.91 -13.16 1.15
C ASP A 194 -25.77 -11.89 1.08
N HIS A 195 -25.25 -10.75 1.56
CA HIS A 195 -25.97 -9.49 1.50
C HIS A 195 -26.36 -9.10 0.06
N ASP A 196 -27.50 -8.47 -0.10
CA ASP A 196 -27.92 -7.96 -1.40
C ASP A 196 -26.93 -6.90 -1.92
N ILE A 197 -26.80 -6.81 -3.25
CA ILE A 197 -25.89 -5.86 -3.89
C ILE A 197 -26.21 -4.40 -3.48
N ILE A 198 -27.48 -4.11 -3.26
CA ILE A 198 -27.94 -2.80 -2.78
C ILE A 198 -27.41 -2.52 -1.37
N ASP A 199 -27.48 -3.50 -0.47
CA ASP A 199 -27.00 -3.35 0.91
C ASP A 199 -25.49 -3.16 0.94
N ILE A 200 -24.75 -3.95 0.16
CA ILE A 200 -23.31 -3.77 0.02
C ILE A 200 -22.98 -2.37 -0.51
N ALA A 201 -23.71 -1.87 -1.51
CA ALA A 201 -23.49 -0.52 -2.03
C ALA A 201 -23.61 0.54 -0.92
N ILE A 202 -24.64 0.42 -0.09
CA ILE A 202 -24.86 1.33 1.06
C ILE A 202 -23.75 1.17 2.10
N MET A 203 -23.41 -0.06 2.48
CA MET A 203 -22.37 -0.37 3.47
C MET A 203 -20.99 0.19 3.09
N VAL A 204 -20.71 0.30 1.80
CA VAL A 204 -19.44 0.87 1.31
C VAL A 204 -19.55 2.34 0.88
N GLY A 205 -20.64 3.03 1.25
CA GLY A 205 -20.78 4.47 1.12
C GLY A 205 -21.29 4.97 -0.23
N TYR A 206 -21.98 4.14 -1.03
CA TYR A 206 -22.68 4.59 -2.22
C TYR A 206 -24.16 4.87 -1.93
N SER A 207 -24.65 6.00 -2.43
CA SER A 207 -26.05 6.38 -2.26
C SER A 207 -27.03 5.69 -3.23
N SER A 208 -26.50 5.01 -4.27
CA SER A 208 -27.32 4.27 -5.23
C SER A 208 -26.60 3.06 -5.81
N ASN A 209 -27.37 2.01 -6.11
CA ASN A 209 -26.86 0.80 -6.75
C ASN A 209 -26.28 1.07 -8.14
N SER A 210 -26.85 1.98 -8.91
CA SER A 210 -26.34 2.30 -10.26
C SER A 210 -24.96 2.96 -10.22
N THR A 211 -24.73 3.90 -9.28
CA THR A 211 -23.41 4.52 -9.09
C THR A 211 -22.38 3.49 -8.61
N PHE A 212 -22.78 2.63 -7.68
CA PHE A 212 -21.93 1.55 -7.20
C PHE A 212 -21.55 0.58 -8.31
N THR A 213 -22.55 0.06 -9.06
CA THR A 213 -22.32 -0.93 -10.14
C THR A 213 -21.39 -0.38 -11.21
N ARG A 214 -21.54 0.90 -11.59
CA ARG A 214 -20.63 1.57 -12.53
C ARG A 214 -19.22 1.64 -11.94
N ALA A 215 -19.06 2.14 -10.71
CA ALA A 215 -17.75 2.26 -10.06
C ALA A 215 -17.06 0.90 -9.88
N PHE A 216 -17.83 -0.14 -9.57
CA PHE A 216 -17.33 -1.50 -9.44
C PHE A 216 -16.85 -2.05 -10.79
N HIS A 217 -17.62 -1.84 -11.85
CA HIS A 217 -17.23 -2.23 -13.21
C HIS A 217 -15.98 -1.47 -13.68
N ASP A 218 -15.90 -0.14 -13.45
CA ASP A 218 -14.75 0.67 -13.84
C ASP A 218 -13.43 0.19 -13.20
N VAL A 219 -13.50 -0.42 -12.01
CA VAL A 219 -12.31 -0.89 -11.26
C VAL A 219 -12.00 -2.38 -11.51
N THR A 220 -13.00 -3.20 -11.83
CA THR A 220 -12.86 -4.66 -11.84
C THR A 220 -13.14 -5.30 -13.20
N ASP A 221 -13.61 -4.52 -14.19
CA ASP A 221 -14.13 -4.97 -15.48
C ASP A 221 -15.30 -5.99 -15.36
N MET A 222 -15.90 -6.09 -14.17
CA MET A 222 -17.00 -7.03 -13.89
C MET A 222 -18.15 -6.33 -13.16
N SER A 223 -19.36 -6.85 -13.31
CA SER A 223 -20.47 -6.43 -12.43
C SER A 223 -20.32 -7.09 -11.03
N PRO A 224 -20.86 -6.48 -9.95
CA PRO A 224 -20.83 -7.08 -8.61
C PRO A 224 -21.40 -8.50 -8.56
N ASN A 225 -22.50 -8.75 -9.27
CA ASN A 225 -23.11 -10.08 -9.36
C ASN A 225 -22.23 -11.09 -10.11
N ALA A 226 -21.56 -10.67 -11.19
CA ALA A 226 -20.63 -11.53 -11.91
C ALA A 226 -19.42 -11.88 -11.05
N TYR A 227 -18.90 -10.90 -10.30
CA TYR A 227 -17.80 -11.10 -9.37
C TYR A 227 -18.15 -12.11 -8.28
N ARG A 228 -19.30 -11.97 -7.59
CA ARG A 228 -19.79 -12.93 -6.59
C ARG A 228 -19.86 -14.35 -7.13
N LYS A 229 -20.43 -14.54 -8.33
CA LYS A 229 -20.52 -15.85 -8.97
C LYS A 229 -19.14 -16.45 -9.27
N SER A 230 -18.17 -15.63 -9.69
CA SER A 230 -16.82 -16.12 -9.97
C SER A 230 -16.09 -16.57 -8.71
N CYS A 231 -16.35 -15.94 -7.57
CA CYS A 231 -15.77 -16.35 -6.27
C CYS A 231 -16.36 -17.67 -5.80
N ALA A 232 -17.68 -17.87 -5.92
CA ALA A 232 -18.36 -19.12 -5.54
C ALA A 232 -17.85 -20.34 -6.35
N GLN A 233 -17.49 -20.15 -7.63
CA GLN A 233 -16.95 -21.22 -8.49
C GLN A 233 -15.50 -21.63 -8.16
N LYS A 234 -14.74 -20.79 -7.43
CA LYS A 234 -13.36 -21.12 -7.04
C LYS A 234 -13.28 -21.97 -5.75
N ILE A 235 -14.38 -22.08 -5.02
CA ILE A 235 -14.47 -22.81 -3.74
C ILE A 235 -15.06 -24.22 -3.95
N SER A 236 -15.64 -24.49 -5.10
CA SER A 236 -16.16 -25.79 -5.53
C SER A 236 -15.14 -26.59 -6.31
#